data_cb3c6ffb2cc59b9fd9333b6376fa339e
#
_entry.id   cb3c6ffb2cc59b9fd9333b6376fa339e
#
_cell.length_a   1.000
_cell.length_b   1.000
_cell.length_c   1.000
_cell.angle_alpha   90.00
_cell.angle_beta   90.00
_cell.angle_gamma   90.00
#
_symmetry.space_group_name_H-M   'P 1'
#
loop_
_entity.id
_entity.type
_entity.pdbx_description
1 polymer ?
#
loop_
_entity_poly.entity_id
_entity_poly.type
_entity_poly.pdbx_seq_one_letter_code
_entity_poly.pdbx_strand_id
1 'polypeptide(L)'
;ALSALDLDELSAGRFTLGVGMGNRHLNDQFQGITGERPHAKMRDFVEIVRRLVAAPVGARVEYEGRVHRIRWRRSFPGVRPTLPVHLAAIFPKMIEVAASAADGVALGVLVSAPYLREVVRPAVRKAANAAGRDPATIAMPMGAVVAVDDDRERARDLVRRTIASLFHPLPHPYYDFLLREQGFAKVADACARHVPEGRIEAAIETMDDALVDRLAFAGDAATCARRVREYEGLADETILLNVSAGDDVRGRYGRAFGIRAVL
;
A
#
# COMPACT_ATOMS: atom_id res chain seq x y z
N ALA A 1 -4.20 5.65 18.34
CA ALA A 1 -5.46 5.00 18.74
C ALA A 1 -6.60 6.05 18.84
N LEU A 2 -6.40 7.19 19.52
CA LEU A 2 -7.44 8.24 19.68
C LEU A 2 -8.00 8.67 18.33
N SER A 3 -7.19 9.28 17.48
CA SER A 3 -7.63 9.76 16.16
C SER A 3 -8.29 8.66 15.30
N ALA A 4 -7.88 7.41 15.48
CA ALA A 4 -8.49 6.30 14.76
C ALA A 4 -9.91 6.00 15.28
N LEU A 5 -10.15 6.14 16.59
CA LEU A 5 -11.47 5.99 17.17
C LEU A 5 -12.39 7.15 16.81
N ASP A 6 -11.87 8.39 16.78
CA ASP A 6 -12.62 9.56 16.32
C ASP A 6 -13.05 9.41 14.86
N LEU A 7 -12.14 8.94 13.99
CA LEU A 7 -12.46 8.67 12.58
C LEU A 7 -13.43 7.49 12.41
N ASP A 8 -13.33 6.48 13.26
CA ASP A 8 -14.28 5.36 13.26
C ASP A 8 -15.69 5.81 13.65
N GLU A 9 -15.81 6.68 14.66
CA GLU A 9 -17.07 7.30 15.05
C GLU A 9 -17.66 8.17 13.94
N LEU A 10 -16.87 9.10 13.38
CA LEU A 10 -17.28 9.97 12.27
C LEU A 10 -17.71 9.19 11.03
N SER A 11 -17.09 8.04 10.78
CA SER A 11 -17.44 7.17 9.67
C SER A 11 -18.56 6.17 9.97
N ALA A 12 -19.16 6.21 11.17
CA ALA A 12 -20.15 5.23 11.63
C ALA A 12 -19.63 3.78 11.51
N GLY A 13 -18.41 3.52 12.00
CA GLY A 13 -17.82 2.19 12.07
C GLY A 13 -17.23 1.66 10.75
N ARG A 14 -17.01 2.53 9.75
CA ARG A 14 -16.44 2.13 8.45
C ARG A 14 -14.93 2.34 8.34
N PHE A 15 -14.30 2.92 9.36
CA PHE A 15 -12.89 3.24 9.33
C PHE A 15 -12.01 2.00 9.48
N THR A 16 -10.96 1.93 8.68
CA THR A 16 -9.87 0.95 8.80
C THR A 16 -8.55 1.69 8.98
N LEU A 17 -7.78 1.31 9.98
CA LEU A 17 -6.49 1.94 10.25
C LEU A 17 -5.38 1.33 9.41
N GLY A 18 -4.93 2.05 8.39
CA GLY A 18 -3.72 1.71 7.66
C GLY A 18 -2.46 2.21 8.38
N VAL A 19 -1.48 1.35 8.57
CA VAL A 19 -0.20 1.71 9.20
C VAL A 19 0.98 1.12 8.44
N GLY A 20 2.15 1.76 8.51
CA GLY A 20 3.36 1.27 7.88
C GLY A 20 4.61 1.92 8.45
N MET A 21 5.76 1.36 8.11
CA MET A 21 7.07 1.90 8.55
C MET A 21 7.47 3.19 7.85
N GLY A 22 6.76 3.58 6.78
CA GLY A 22 7.17 4.66 5.92
C GLY A 22 8.45 4.35 5.12
N ASN A 23 8.93 5.32 4.38
CA ASN A 23 10.20 5.23 3.69
C ASN A 23 11.34 5.53 4.66
N ARG A 24 12.28 4.58 4.81
CA ARG A 24 13.41 4.71 5.75
C ARG A 24 14.23 5.96 5.51
N HIS A 25 14.50 6.29 4.26
CA HIS A 25 15.28 7.47 3.91
C HIS A 25 14.56 8.77 4.31
N LEU A 26 13.25 8.86 4.03
CA LEU A 26 12.45 10.01 4.43
C LEU A 26 12.35 10.14 5.96
N ASN A 27 12.15 9.03 6.65
CA ASN A 27 12.08 9.04 8.12
C ASN A 27 13.40 9.50 8.74
N ASP A 28 14.54 9.03 8.22
CA ASP A 28 15.87 9.40 8.71
C ASP A 28 16.19 10.86 8.39
N GLN A 29 16.04 11.28 7.14
CA GLN A 29 16.44 12.62 6.67
C GLN A 29 15.50 13.74 7.14
N PHE A 30 14.18 13.49 7.19
CA PHE A 30 13.20 14.54 7.49
C PHE A 30 12.62 14.47 8.89
N GLN A 31 12.66 13.31 9.55
CA GLN A 31 12.03 13.14 10.85
C GLN A 31 12.99 12.71 11.95
N GLY A 32 14.25 12.40 11.62
CA GLY A 32 15.23 11.90 12.58
C GLY A 32 14.86 10.55 13.22
N ILE A 33 13.99 9.77 12.56
CA ILE A 33 13.50 8.49 13.07
C ILE A 33 14.35 7.36 12.51
N THR A 34 15.08 6.65 13.37
CA THR A 34 15.85 5.47 12.98
C THR A 34 14.91 4.29 12.72
N GLY A 35 15.09 3.65 11.55
CA GLY A 35 14.27 2.50 11.12
C GLY A 35 14.67 1.17 11.76
N GLU A 36 15.11 1.16 13.01
CA GLU A 36 15.55 -0.06 13.70
C GLU A 36 14.40 -1.02 14.04
N ARG A 37 14.66 -2.34 13.93
CA ARG A 37 13.73 -3.42 14.28
C ARG A 37 12.31 -3.25 13.70
N PRO A 38 12.15 -2.96 12.40
CA PRO A 38 10.85 -2.58 11.83
C PRO A 38 9.76 -3.63 12.05
N HIS A 39 10.09 -4.91 11.96
CA HIS A 39 9.15 -6.01 12.13
C HIS A 39 8.60 -6.09 13.56
N ALA A 40 9.50 -5.99 14.56
CA ALA A 40 9.09 -5.98 15.98
C ALA A 40 8.30 -4.71 16.32
N LYS A 41 8.73 -3.55 15.80
CA LYS A 41 8.06 -2.26 15.98
C LYS A 41 6.63 -2.30 15.50
N MET A 42 6.40 -2.83 14.29
CA MET A 42 5.04 -2.90 13.73
C MET A 42 4.17 -3.92 14.44
N ARG A 43 4.72 -5.05 14.87
CA ARG A 43 4.00 -6.03 15.68
C ARG A 43 3.55 -5.44 17.03
N ASP A 44 4.45 -4.78 17.73
CA ASP A 44 4.14 -4.08 18.98
C ASP A 44 3.07 -3.00 18.77
N PHE A 45 3.16 -2.23 17.67
CA PHE A 45 2.21 -1.17 17.35
C PHE A 45 0.78 -1.71 17.14
N VAL A 46 0.63 -2.77 16.35
CA VAL A 46 -0.68 -3.40 16.11
C VAL A 46 -1.27 -3.91 17.42
N GLU A 47 -0.48 -4.59 18.24
CA GLU A 47 -0.93 -5.12 19.54
C GLU A 47 -1.34 -4.00 20.52
N ILE A 48 -0.56 -2.92 20.59
CA ILE A 48 -0.89 -1.75 21.40
C ILE A 48 -2.22 -1.13 20.97
N VAL A 49 -2.42 -0.92 19.66
CA VAL A 49 -3.68 -0.36 19.13
C VAL A 49 -4.86 -1.25 19.50
N ARG A 50 -4.75 -2.56 19.29
CA ARG A 50 -5.81 -3.52 19.63
C ARG A 50 -6.16 -3.48 21.12
N ARG A 51 -5.18 -3.51 21.99
CA ARG A 51 -5.40 -3.44 23.45
C ARG A 51 -6.08 -2.14 23.88
N LEU A 52 -5.64 -1.01 23.30
CA LEU A 52 -6.23 0.29 23.62
C LEU A 52 -7.68 0.40 23.12
N VAL A 53 -7.97 -0.16 21.95
CA VAL A 53 -9.34 -0.14 21.37
C VAL A 53 -10.28 -1.07 22.12
N ALA A 54 -9.83 -2.26 22.49
CA ALA A 54 -10.65 -3.26 23.18
C ALA A 54 -10.89 -2.95 24.66
N ALA A 55 -10.03 -2.16 25.31
CA ALA A 55 -10.15 -1.89 26.73
C ALA A 55 -11.40 -1.08 27.09
N PRO A 56 -12.09 -1.36 28.20
CA PRO A 56 -13.16 -0.50 28.71
C PRO A 56 -12.66 0.90 29.06
N VAL A 57 -13.54 1.89 29.00
CA VAL A 57 -13.24 3.26 29.48
C VAL A 57 -12.86 3.21 30.95
N GLY A 58 -11.78 3.90 31.32
CA GLY A 58 -11.24 3.89 32.68
C GLY A 58 -10.24 2.75 32.97
N ALA A 59 -10.19 1.73 32.12
CA ALA A 59 -9.26 0.61 32.31
C ALA A 59 -7.81 1.01 32.08
N ARG A 60 -6.91 0.40 32.86
CA ARG A 60 -5.48 0.50 32.67
C ARG A 60 -5.03 -0.50 31.61
N VAL A 61 -4.32 -0.02 30.61
CA VAL A 61 -3.72 -0.83 29.54
C VAL A 61 -2.20 -0.81 29.70
N GLU A 62 -1.63 -1.97 29.87
CA GLU A 62 -0.19 -2.17 29.94
C GLU A 62 0.27 -3.11 28.84
N TYR A 63 1.36 -2.76 28.20
CA TYR A 63 2.03 -3.61 27.21
C TYR A 63 3.53 -3.39 27.28
N GLU A 64 4.28 -4.46 27.25
CA GLU A 64 5.73 -4.46 27.15
C GLU A 64 6.15 -5.38 25.99
N GLY A 65 6.48 -4.77 24.87
CA GLY A 65 6.92 -5.42 23.65
C GLY A 65 8.45 -5.43 23.51
N ARG A 66 8.89 -5.78 22.31
CA ARG A 66 10.33 -5.80 21.99
C ARG A 66 10.89 -4.40 21.71
N VAL A 67 10.06 -3.45 21.32
CA VAL A 67 10.44 -2.08 20.95
C VAL A 67 9.62 -1.07 21.74
N HIS A 68 8.32 -1.27 21.82
CA HIS A 68 7.42 -0.34 22.47
C HIS A 68 6.95 -0.85 23.85
N ARG A 69 6.82 0.10 24.77
CA ARG A 69 6.20 -0.12 26.09
C ARG A 69 5.17 0.98 26.31
N ILE A 70 3.99 0.62 26.78
CA ILE A 70 2.98 1.59 27.21
C ILE A 70 2.42 1.22 28.59
N ARG A 71 2.06 2.26 29.33
CA ARG A 71 1.21 2.21 30.52
C ARG A 71 0.23 3.34 30.39
N TRP A 72 -1.01 3.03 30.08
CA TRP A 72 -2.02 4.04 29.73
C TRP A 72 -3.36 3.71 30.37
N ARG A 73 -4.13 4.72 30.76
CA ARG A 73 -5.53 4.58 31.16
C ARG A 73 -6.42 5.04 30.02
N ARG A 74 -7.30 4.18 29.53
CA ARG A 74 -8.25 4.56 28.49
C ARG A 74 -9.26 5.57 29.06
N SER A 75 -9.29 6.79 28.51
CA SER A 75 -10.13 7.89 28.97
C SER A 75 -11.22 8.31 27.98
N PHE A 76 -11.34 7.63 26.85
CA PHE A 76 -12.26 7.98 25.77
C PHE A 76 -13.06 6.76 25.31
N PRO A 77 -14.34 6.95 24.92
CA PRO A 77 -15.17 5.88 24.38
C PRO A 77 -14.69 5.47 22.98
N GLY A 78 -15.26 4.42 22.45
CA GLY A 78 -15.13 3.98 21.06
C GLY A 78 -16.42 3.36 20.61
N VAL A 79 -16.71 3.42 19.32
CA VAL A 79 -17.97 2.96 18.73
C VAL A 79 -18.08 1.43 18.79
N ARG A 80 -16.94 0.76 18.65
CA ARG A 80 -16.86 -0.71 18.65
C ARG A 80 -15.62 -1.21 19.40
N PRO A 81 -15.64 -2.46 19.88
CA PRO A 81 -14.51 -3.02 20.64
C PRO A 81 -13.33 -3.43 19.76
N THR A 82 -13.49 -3.43 18.45
CA THR A 82 -12.46 -3.81 17.47
C THR A 82 -12.35 -2.78 16.38
N LEU A 83 -11.14 -2.46 15.97
CA LEU A 83 -10.83 -1.59 14.84
C LEU A 83 -9.92 -2.36 13.88
N PRO A 84 -10.30 -2.56 12.62
CA PRO A 84 -9.42 -3.23 11.65
C PRO A 84 -8.11 -2.45 11.46
N VAL A 85 -6.99 -3.15 11.53
CA VAL A 85 -5.65 -2.60 11.32
C VAL A 85 -5.03 -3.30 10.13
N HIS A 86 -4.76 -2.56 9.07
CA HIS A 86 -4.04 -3.05 7.90
C HIS A 86 -2.59 -2.56 7.95
N LEU A 87 -1.66 -3.49 7.79
CA LEU A 87 -0.24 -3.19 7.82
C LEU A 87 0.34 -3.15 6.40
N ALA A 88 0.93 -2.01 6.03
CA ALA A 88 1.61 -1.86 4.75
C ALA A 88 2.82 -2.80 4.67
N ALA A 89 2.84 -3.65 3.64
CA ALA A 89 3.87 -4.65 3.46
C ALA A 89 4.20 -4.87 1.98
N ILE A 90 5.50 -4.87 1.68
CA ILE A 90 6.04 -5.16 0.34
C ILE A 90 7.04 -6.32 0.44
N PHE A 91 7.98 -6.25 1.38
CA PHE A 91 8.98 -7.30 1.57
C PHE A 91 8.42 -8.54 2.25
N PRO A 92 8.90 -9.74 1.91
CA PRO A 92 8.40 -11.01 2.42
C PRO A 92 8.26 -11.08 3.95
N LYS A 93 9.27 -10.58 4.68
CA LYS A 93 9.22 -10.55 6.16
C LYS A 93 8.14 -9.63 6.72
N MET A 94 7.84 -8.52 6.05
CA MET A 94 6.77 -7.63 6.49
C MET A 94 5.40 -8.20 6.14
N ILE A 95 5.27 -8.90 5.00
CA ILE A 95 4.05 -9.67 4.64
C ILE A 95 3.78 -10.73 5.71
N GLU A 96 4.82 -11.45 6.17
CA GLU A 96 4.70 -12.42 7.26
C GLU A 96 4.19 -11.77 8.56
N VAL A 97 4.76 -10.61 8.95
CA VAL A 97 4.31 -9.86 10.12
C VAL A 97 2.87 -9.41 9.98
N ALA A 98 2.50 -8.84 8.84
CA ALA A 98 1.16 -8.36 8.59
C ALA A 98 0.13 -9.49 8.65
N ALA A 99 0.36 -10.58 7.94
CA ALA A 99 -0.53 -11.74 7.92
C ALA A 99 -0.66 -12.44 9.28
N SER A 100 0.41 -12.42 10.10
CA SER A 100 0.39 -13.05 11.43
C SER A 100 -0.16 -12.16 12.54
N ALA A 101 -0.16 -10.83 12.38
CA ALA A 101 -0.49 -9.90 13.46
C ALA A 101 -1.58 -8.88 13.13
N ALA A 102 -1.74 -8.43 11.88
CA ALA A 102 -2.72 -7.42 11.49
C ALA A 102 -4.00 -8.05 10.91
N ASP A 103 -5.03 -7.23 10.62
CA ASP A 103 -6.29 -7.68 10.01
C ASP A 103 -6.22 -7.61 8.49
N GLY A 104 -5.18 -6.96 7.95
CA GLY A 104 -4.92 -6.93 6.52
C GLY A 104 -3.45 -6.68 6.18
N VAL A 105 -3.09 -7.09 4.97
CA VAL A 105 -1.79 -6.86 4.31
C VAL A 105 -2.04 -5.81 3.24
N ALA A 106 -1.77 -4.54 3.55
CA ALA A 106 -1.95 -3.45 2.61
C ALA A 106 -0.77 -3.40 1.64
N LEU A 107 -1.05 -3.64 0.36
CA LEU A 107 -0.05 -3.66 -0.71
C LEU A 107 0.05 -2.28 -1.37
N GLY A 108 1.27 -1.86 -1.70
CA GLY A 108 1.50 -0.63 -2.45
C GLY A 108 1.13 -0.74 -3.92
N VAL A 109 1.47 0.29 -4.69
CA VAL A 109 1.37 0.28 -6.15
C VAL A 109 2.44 -0.61 -6.78
N LEU A 110 2.31 -0.91 -8.08
CA LEU A 110 3.20 -1.76 -8.89
C LEU A 110 3.16 -3.25 -8.51
N VAL A 111 2.05 -3.73 -7.99
CA VAL A 111 1.80 -5.16 -7.74
C VAL A 111 0.92 -5.69 -8.87
N SER A 112 1.46 -6.56 -9.73
CA SER A 112 0.70 -7.16 -10.82
C SER A 112 -0.20 -8.31 -10.34
N ALA A 113 -1.27 -8.60 -11.10
CA ALA A 113 -2.17 -9.71 -10.79
C ALA A 113 -1.46 -11.07 -10.74
N PRO A 114 -0.52 -11.42 -11.65
CA PRO A 114 0.29 -12.64 -11.52
C PRO A 114 1.13 -12.67 -10.25
N TYR A 115 1.83 -11.57 -9.91
CA TYR A 115 2.65 -11.52 -8.69
C TYR A 115 1.81 -11.66 -7.43
N LEU A 116 0.64 -11.02 -7.40
CA LEU A 116 -0.31 -11.16 -6.31
C LEU A 116 -0.78 -12.62 -6.15
N ARG A 117 -1.13 -13.28 -7.26
CA ARG A 117 -1.62 -14.66 -7.28
C ARG A 117 -0.55 -15.67 -6.89
N GLU A 118 0.66 -15.53 -7.44
CA GLU A 118 1.70 -16.57 -7.39
C GLU A 118 2.67 -16.37 -6.21
N VAL A 119 2.83 -15.15 -5.73
CA VAL A 119 3.82 -14.83 -4.69
C VAL A 119 3.16 -14.35 -3.41
N VAL A 120 2.37 -13.26 -3.47
CA VAL A 120 1.87 -12.61 -2.27
C VAL A 120 0.81 -13.46 -1.55
N ARG A 121 -0.22 -13.91 -2.26
CA ARG A 121 -1.30 -14.72 -1.65
C ARG A 121 -0.80 -16.03 -1.01
N PRO A 122 0.10 -16.80 -1.64
CA PRO A 122 0.71 -17.96 -0.99
C PRO A 122 1.51 -17.60 0.26
N ALA A 123 2.27 -16.48 0.24
CA ALA A 123 3.02 -16.01 1.40
C ALA A 123 2.10 -15.62 2.57
N VAL A 124 1.02 -14.87 2.30
CA VAL A 124 0.00 -14.51 3.28
C VAL A 124 -0.65 -15.75 3.88
N ARG A 125 -1.08 -16.70 3.04
CA ARG A 125 -1.68 -17.97 3.49
C ARG A 125 -0.73 -18.75 4.40
N LYS A 126 0.52 -18.90 3.99
CA LYS A 126 1.55 -19.60 4.78
C LYS A 126 1.75 -18.95 6.16
N ALA A 127 1.87 -17.63 6.19
CA ALA A 127 2.12 -16.89 7.43
C ALA A 127 0.90 -16.90 8.37
N ALA A 128 -0.32 -16.76 7.84
CA ALA A 128 -1.55 -16.83 8.61
C ALA A 128 -1.71 -18.22 9.25
N ASN A 129 -1.57 -19.28 8.46
CA ASN A 129 -1.64 -20.68 8.96
C ASN A 129 -0.60 -20.94 10.05
N ALA A 130 0.65 -20.49 9.86
CA ALA A 130 1.70 -20.64 10.86
C ALA A 130 1.39 -19.89 12.17
N ALA A 131 0.57 -18.84 12.10
CA ALA A 131 0.09 -18.08 13.26
C ALA A 131 -1.25 -18.61 13.84
N GLY A 132 -1.78 -19.73 13.32
CA GLY A 132 -3.06 -20.28 13.75
C GLY A 132 -4.28 -19.42 13.34
N ARG A 133 -4.15 -18.61 12.27
CA ARG A 133 -5.21 -17.72 11.78
C ARG A 133 -5.79 -18.25 10.48
N ASP A 134 -7.06 -18.02 10.26
CA ASP A 134 -7.69 -18.31 8.97
C ASP A 134 -7.24 -17.28 7.93
N PRO A 135 -6.56 -17.71 6.84
CA PRO A 135 -6.12 -16.82 5.77
C PRO A 135 -7.25 -16.04 5.09
N ALA A 136 -8.47 -16.58 5.09
CA ALA A 136 -9.64 -15.91 4.49
C ALA A 136 -10.07 -14.64 5.26
N THR A 137 -9.64 -14.49 6.52
CA THR A 137 -9.94 -13.31 7.33
C THR A 137 -8.92 -12.18 7.16
N ILE A 138 -7.85 -12.40 6.39
CA ILE A 138 -6.80 -11.39 6.16
C ILE A 138 -7.10 -10.60 4.90
N ALA A 139 -7.51 -9.35 5.06
CA ALA A 139 -7.76 -8.46 3.93
C ALA A 139 -6.48 -8.12 3.16
N MET A 140 -6.57 -7.98 1.85
CA MET A 140 -5.46 -7.58 0.98
C MET A 140 -5.85 -6.38 0.10
N PRO A 141 -6.00 -5.17 0.67
CA PRO A 141 -6.14 -3.97 -0.15
C PRO A 141 -4.83 -3.67 -0.89
N MET A 142 -4.94 -3.20 -2.12
CA MET A 142 -3.78 -2.84 -2.94
C MET A 142 -3.94 -1.48 -3.61
N GLY A 143 -2.81 -0.81 -3.84
CA GLY A 143 -2.74 0.38 -4.69
C GLY A 143 -2.53 0.00 -6.17
N ALA A 144 -3.12 0.77 -7.06
CA ALA A 144 -2.87 0.69 -8.50
C ALA A 144 -2.71 2.08 -9.11
N VAL A 145 -1.68 2.29 -9.92
CA VAL A 145 -1.52 3.52 -10.70
C VAL A 145 -2.53 3.47 -11.85
N VAL A 146 -3.32 4.53 -12.00
CA VAL A 146 -4.29 4.64 -13.09
C VAL A 146 -4.16 5.98 -13.83
N ALA A 147 -4.09 5.91 -15.16
CA ALA A 147 -4.16 7.05 -16.04
C ALA A 147 -5.29 6.84 -17.06
N VAL A 148 -6.37 7.59 -16.94
CA VAL A 148 -7.51 7.54 -17.87
C VAL A 148 -7.37 8.65 -18.90
N ASP A 149 -7.24 8.26 -20.16
CA ASP A 149 -7.17 9.15 -21.29
C ASP A 149 -7.63 8.43 -22.58
N ASP A 150 -8.31 9.16 -23.47
CA ASP A 150 -8.69 8.64 -24.79
C ASP A 150 -7.46 8.48 -25.71
N ASP A 151 -6.41 9.28 -25.46
CA ASP A 151 -5.10 9.09 -26.06
C ASP A 151 -4.31 8.07 -25.23
N ARG A 152 -4.19 6.87 -25.80
CA ARG A 152 -3.51 5.74 -25.15
C ARG A 152 -2.03 6.02 -24.83
N GLU A 153 -1.33 6.69 -25.75
CA GLU A 153 0.10 6.97 -25.53
C GLU A 153 0.31 8.01 -24.44
N ARG A 154 -0.56 9.02 -24.38
CA ARG A 154 -0.55 9.99 -23.29
C ARG A 154 -0.83 9.33 -21.93
N ALA A 155 -1.81 8.41 -21.86
CA ALA A 155 -2.08 7.65 -20.65
C ALA A 155 -0.86 6.84 -20.20
N ARG A 156 -0.18 6.17 -21.15
CA ARG A 156 1.01 5.35 -20.88
C ARG A 156 2.21 6.20 -20.45
N ASP A 157 2.42 7.35 -21.07
CA ASP A 157 3.49 8.27 -20.68
C ASP A 157 3.31 8.78 -19.25
N LEU A 158 2.08 9.14 -18.86
CA LEU A 158 1.75 9.52 -17.49
C LEU A 158 2.10 8.43 -16.47
N VAL A 159 1.83 7.17 -16.81
CA VAL A 159 2.21 6.02 -15.97
C VAL A 159 3.73 5.88 -15.89
N ARG A 160 4.45 5.91 -17.02
CA ARG A 160 5.92 5.80 -17.04
C ARG A 160 6.57 6.90 -16.19
N ARG A 161 6.12 8.15 -16.33
CA ARG A 161 6.59 9.29 -15.51
C ARG A 161 6.30 9.07 -14.03
N THR A 162 5.12 8.54 -13.72
CA THR A 162 4.76 8.22 -12.33
C THR A 162 5.69 7.14 -11.77
N ILE A 163 5.91 6.04 -12.50
CA ILE A 163 6.83 4.98 -12.07
C ILE A 163 8.23 5.55 -11.81
N ALA A 164 8.77 6.35 -12.73
CA ALA A 164 10.06 7.00 -12.54
C ALA A 164 10.07 7.89 -11.29
N SER A 165 9.02 8.68 -11.06
CA SER A 165 8.90 9.58 -9.90
C SER A 165 8.89 8.85 -8.56
N LEU A 166 8.44 7.60 -8.52
CA LEU A 166 8.46 6.78 -7.31
C LEU A 166 9.88 6.45 -6.82
N PHE A 167 10.90 6.65 -7.64
CA PHE A 167 12.31 6.47 -7.27
C PHE A 167 12.95 7.74 -6.69
N HIS A 168 12.18 8.79 -6.47
CA HIS A 168 12.65 10.04 -5.87
C HIS A 168 12.00 10.25 -4.48
N PRO A 169 12.70 10.70 -3.42
CA PRO A 169 14.16 10.76 -3.31
C PRO A 169 14.78 9.38 -3.08
N LEU A 170 15.99 9.23 -3.51
CA LEU A 170 16.73 7.97 -3.51
C LEU A 170 17.42 7.64 -2.19
N PRO A 171 17.74 6.35 -2.01
CA PRO A 171 17.30 5.15 -2.73
C PRO A 171 15.88 4.75 -2.37
N HIS A 172 15.13 4.16 -3.32
CA HIS A 172 13.78 3.67 -3.06
C HIS A 172 13.69 2.14 -3.14
N PRO A 173 14.10 1.41 -2.08
CA PRO A 173 14.26 -0.04 -2.11
C PRO A 173 12.97 -0.82 -2.38
N TYR A 174 11.80 -0.24 -2.10
CA TYR A 174 10.50 -0.90 -2.26
C TYR A 174 10.13 -1.11 -3.73
N TYR A 175 10.25 -0.05 -4.54
CA TYR A 175 9.89 -0.13 -5.96
C TYR A 175 10.97 -0.83 -6.78
N ASP A 176 12.25 -0.66 -6.41
CA ASP A 176 13.36 -1.43 -6.97
C ASP A 176 13.12 -2.93 -6.79
N PHE A 177 12.79 -3.37 -5.56
CA PHE A 177 12.47 -4.75 -5.26
C PHE A 177 11.28 -5.25 -6.09
N LEU A 178 10.16 -4.51 -6.13
CA LEU A 178 8.97 -4.92 -6.86
C LEU A 178 9.20 -5.06 -8.36
N LEU A 179 9.96 -4.15 -8.97
CA LEU A 179 10.30 -4.25 -10.38
C LEU A 179 11.16 -5.49 -10.67
N ARG A 180 12.18 -5.76 -9.85
CA ARG A 180 13.05 -6.94 -10.02
C ARG A 180 12.30 -8.25 -9.87
N GLU A 181 11.48 -8.38 -8.83
CA GLU A 181 10.69 -9.60 -8.58
C GLU A 181 9.70 -9.91 -9.70
N GLN A 182 9.30 -8.91 -10.47
CA GLN A 182 8.35 -9.05 -11.56
C GLN A 182 9.00 -9.06 -12.96
N GLY A 183 10.35 -9.17 -13.02
CA GLY A 183 11.10 -9.34 -14.26
C GLY A 183 11.55 -8.04 -14.93
N PHE A 184 11.42 -6.88 -14.25
CA PHE A 184 11.78 -5.57 -14.78
C PHE A 184 13.09 -5.02 -14.19
N ALA A 185 14.08 -5.90 -13.98
CA ALA A 185 15.37 -5.52 -13.39
C ALA A 185 16.09 -4.40 -14.17
N LYS A 186 16.02 -4.43 -15.51
CA LYS A 186 16.63 -3.38 -16.35
C LYS A 186 16.03 -2.00 -16.09
N VAL A 187 14.71 -1.94 -15.88
CA VAL A 187 14.00 -0.69 -15.54
C VAL A 187 14.40 -0.22 -14.14
N ALA A 188 14.47 -1.13 -13.16
CA ALA A 188 14.95 -0.82 -11.82
C ALA A 188 16.36 -0.22 -11.84
N ASP A 189 17.29 -0.81 -12.60
CA ASP A 189 18.66 -0.32 -12.78
C ASP A 189 18.69 1.07 -13.43
N ALA A 190 17.87 1.30 -14.47
CA ALA A 190 17.77 2.59 -15.14
C ALA A 190 17.21 3.67 -14.20
N CYS A 191 16.15 3.37 -13.47
CA CYS A 191 15.57 4.27 -12.47
C CYS A 191 16.58 4.61 -11.38
N ALA A 192 17.25 3.62 -10.81
CA ALA A 192 18.25 3.81 -9.76
C ALA A 192 19.44 4.67 -10.22
N ARG A 193 19.80 4.58 -11.49
CA ARG A 193 20.93 5.34 -12.07
C ARG A 193 20.53 6.76 -12.48
N HIS A 194 19.42 6.90 -13.21
CA HIS A 194 19.11 8.13 -13.93
C HIS A 194 18.23 9.11 -13.15
N VAL A 195 17.29 8.59 -12.33
CA VAL A 195 16.38 9.47 -11.59
C VAL A 195 17.09 10.37 -10.58
N PRO A 196 18.11 9.90 -9.81
CA PRO A 196 18.89 10.76 -8.91
C PRO A 196 19.61 11.90 -9.60
N GLU A 197 20.01 11.65 -10.84
CA GLU A 197 20.78 12.60 -11.64
C GLU A 197 19.85 13.58 -12.41
N GLY A 198 18.53 13.51 -12.18
CA GLY A 198 17.53 14.33 -12.87
C GLY A 198 17.28 13.90 -14.33
N ARG A 199 17.86 12.80 -14.78
CA ARG A 199 17.72 12.26 -16.16
C ARG A 199 16.52 11.31 -16.25
N ILE A 200 15.33 11.82 -15.91
CA ILE A 200 14.09 11.01 -15.83
C ILE A 200 13.76 10.39 -17.17
N GLU A 201 13.93 11.13 -18.29
CA GLU A 201 13.63 10.64 -19.64
C GLU A 201 14.44 9.37 -19.98
N ALA A 202 15.72 9.32 -19.60
CA ALA A 202 16.56 8.14 -19.83
C ALA A 202 16.07 6.89 -19.05
N ALA A 203 15.41 7.07 -17.92
CA ALA A 203 14.74 5.97 -17.23
C ALA A 203 13.45 5.55 -17.94
N ILE A 204 12.65 6.52 -18.40
CA ILE A 204 11.37 6.29 -19.11
C ILE A 204 11.59 5.53 -20.41
N GLU A 205 12.63 5.83 -21.17
CA GLU A 205 13.00 5.13 -22.42
C GLU A 205 13.18 3.62 -22.24
N THR A 206 13.48 3.16 -21.05
CA THR A 206 13.59 1.72 -20.74
C THR A 206 12.26 1.03 -20.42
N MET A 207 11.19 1.81 -20.28
CA MET A 207 9.86 1.33 -19.88
C MET A 207 9.00 1.07 -21.12
N ASP A 208 8.94 -0.17 -21.54
CA ASP A 208 8.11 -0.60 -22.66
C ASP A 208 6.61 -0.68 -22.27
N ASP A 209 5.79 -0.96 -23.27
CA ASP A 209 4.34 -1.12 -23.09
C ASP A 209 4.00 -2.32 -22.22
N ALA A 210 4.80 -3.38 -22.27
CA ALA A 210 4.57 -4.59 -21.48
C ALA A 210 4.68 -4.30 -19.97
N LEU A 211 5.61 -3.42 -19.59
CA LEU A 211 5.72 -2.95 -18.19
C LEU A 211 4.46 -2.20 -17.77
N VAL A 212 3.99 -1.25 -18.59
CA VAL A 212 2.79 -0.46 -18.27
C VAL A 212 1.57 -1.36 -18.16
N ASP A 213 1.38 -2.25 -19.14
CA ASP A 213 0.26 -3.20 -19.14
C ASP A 213 0.33 -4.19 -17.97
N ARG A 214 1.51 -4.47 -17.44
CA ARG A 214 1.69 -5.37 -16.29
C ARG A 214 1.40 -4.71 -14.95
N LEU A 215 1.83 -3.46 -14.77
CA LEU A 215 1.94 -2.83 -13.46
C LEU A 215 0.92 -1.71 -13.19
N ALA A 216 0.18 -1.26 -14.22
CA ALA A 216 -0.72 -0.12 -14.10
C ALA A 216 -1.95 -0.24 -15.01
N PHE A 217 -2.86 0.72 -14.90
CA PHE A 217 -4.05 0.81 -15.73
C PHE A 217 -3.98 2.09 -16.57
N ALA A 218 -3.71 1.97 -17.88
CA ALA A 218 -3.52 3.10 -18.77
C ALA A 218 -4.39 2.94 -20.02
N GLY A 219 -5.13 3.98 -20.38
CA GLY A 219 -6.01 4.03 -21.55
C GLY A 219 -7.37 4.65 -21.25
N ASP A 220 -8.36 4.37 -22.08
CA ASP A 220 -9.73 4.82 -21.85
C ASP A 220 -10.36 4.17 -20.62
N ALA A 221 -11.50 4.69 -20.17
CA ALA A 221 -12.19 4.20 -18.98
C ALA A 221 -12.55 2.71 -19.07
N ALA A 222 -12.96 2.23 -20.25
CA ALA A 222 -13.32 0.84 -20.47
C ALA A 222 -12.09 -0.09 -20.35
N THR A 223 -10.95 0.33 -20.89
CA THR A 223 -9.68 -0.38 -20.76
C THR A 223 -9.24 -0.44 -19.29
N CYS A 224 -9.26 0.68 -18.59
CA CYS A 224 -8.92 0.73 -17.17
C CYS A 224 -9.87 -0.15 -16.32
N ALA A 225 -11.18 -0.14 -16.60
CA ALA A 225 -12.15 -1.00 -15.92
C ALA A 225 -11.87 -2.49 -16.13
N ARG A 226 -11.54 -2.91 -17.36
CA ARG A 226 -11.12 -4.30 -17.62
C ARG A 226 -9.89 -4.70 -16.79
N ARG A 227 -8.92 -3.81 -16.66
CA ARG A 227 -7.71 -4.04 -15.86
C ARG A 227 -8.01 -4.17 -14.37
N VAL A 228 -8.93 -3.37 -13.84
CA VAL A 228 -9.39 -3.49 -12.45
C VAL A 228 -9.99 -4.87 -12.20
N ARG A 229 -10.84 -5.37 -13.12
CA ARG A 229 -11.46 -6.70 -13.00
C ARG A 229 -10.48 -7.86 -12.94
N GLU A 230 -9.27 -7.72 -13.48
CA GLU A 230 -8.23 -8.76 -13.39
C GLU A 230 -7.80 -9.04 -11.93
N TYR A 231 -8.09 -8.12 -11.02
CA TYR A 231 -7.78 -8.23 -9.60
C TYR A 231 -8.97 -8.75 -8.75
N GLU A 232 -10.13 -8.95 -9.37
CA GLU A 232 -11.29 -9.54 -8.69
C GLU A 232 -10.94 -10.93 -8.12
N GLY A 233 -11.27 -11.14 -6.85
CA GLY A 233 -10.90 -12.37 -6.13
C GLY A 233 -9.41 -12.51 -5.81
N LEU A 234 -8.55 -11.55 -6.21
CA LEU A 234 -7.14 -11.48 -5.84
C LEU A 234 -6.88 -10.44 -4.74
N ALA A 235 -7.49 -9.27 -4.85
CA ALA A 235 -7.44 -8.19 -3.87
C ALA A 235 -8.85 -7.90 -3.35
N ASP A 236 -8.98 -7.49 -2.09
CA ASP A 236 -10.27 -7.16 -1.47
C ASP A 236 -10.71 -5.73 -1.82
N GLU A 237 -9.74 -4.85 -2.02
CA GLU A 237 -9.93 -3.48 -2.45
C GLU A 237 -8.82 -3.07 -3.44
N THR A 238 -9.18 -2.32 -4.48
CA THR A 238 -8.22 -1.66 -5.37
C THR A 238 -8.31 -0.15 -5.19
N ILE A 239 -7.27 0.43 -4.58
CA ILE A 239 -7.16 1.87 -4.33
C ILE A 239 -6.44 2.51 -5.52
N LEU A 240 -7.15 3.35 -6.29
CA LEU A 240 -6.61 3.95 -7.49
C LEU A 240 -5.78 5.19 -7.18
N LEU A 241 -4.46 5.13 -7.45
CA LEU A 241 -3.60 6.30 -7.52
C LEU A 241 -3.80 6.94 -8.90
N ASN A 242 -4.70 7.92 -8.94
CA ASN A 242 -5.08 8.58 -10.19
C ASN A 242 -4.03 9.60 -10.63
N VAL A 243 -3.42 9.35 -11.79
CA VAL A 243 -2.42 10.22 -12.44
C VAL A 243 -2.90 10.74 -13.79
N SER A 244 -4.20 10.66 -14.09
CA SER A 244 -4.80 11.15 -15.33
C SER A 244 -4.51 12.63 -15.53
N ALA A 245 -4.34 13.04 -16.80
CA ALA A 245 -4.18 14.45 -17.15
C ALA A 245 -5.43 15.26 -16.83
N GLY A 246 -5.26 16.55 -16.53
CA GLY A 246 -6.36 17.48 -16.30
C GLY A 246 -5.85 18.77 -15.68
N ASP A 247 -6.46 19.89 -16.09
CA ASP A 247 -6.05 21.23 -15.65
C ASP A 247 -6.40 21.49 -14.18
N ASP A 248 -7.40 20.77 -13.67
CA ASP A 248 -7.83 20.86 -12.28
C ASP A 248 -8.15 19.49 -11.67
N VAL A 249 -8.44 19.50 -10.37
CA VAL A 249 -8.80 18.29 -9.60
C VAL A 249 -10.06 17.62 -10.18
N ARG A 250 -11.08 18.40 -10.59
CA ARG A 250 -12.33 17.86 -11.11
C ARG A 250 -12.13 17.16 -12.44
N GLY A 251 -11.32 17.73 -13.35
CA GLY A 251 -10.97 17.12 -14.63
C GLY A 251 -10.24 15.79 -14.46
N ARG A 252 -9.23 15.76 -13.57
CA ARG A 252 -8.48 14.54 -13.28
C ARG A 252 -9.34 13.42 -12.68
N TYR A 253 -10.12 13.75 -11.65
CA TYR A 253 -10.98 12.76 -11.00
C TYR A 253 -12.20 12.39 -11.84
N GLY A 254 -12.76 13.33 -12.64
CA GLY A 254 -13.85 13.06 -13.55
C GLY A 254 -13.52 11.95 -14.55
N ARG A 255 -12.31 11.92 -15.08
CA ARG A 255 -11.82 10.83 -15.94
C ARG A 255 -11.77 9.49 -15.20
N ALA A 256 -11.20 9.48 -13.98
CA ALA A 256 -11.11 8.27 -13.18
C ALA A 256 -12.49 7.74 -12.72
N PHE A 257 -13.47 8.61 -12.48
CA PHE A 257 -14.85 8.19 -12.16
C PHE A 257 -15.54 7.48 -13.34
N GLY A 258 -15.09 7.71 -14.59
CA GLY A 258 -15.55 6.96 -15.76
C GLY A 258 -15.32 5.45 -15.63
N ILE A 259 -14.29 5.03 -14.89
CA ILE A 259 -14.03 3.60 -14.60
C ILE A 259 -15.21 3.01 -13.82
N ARG A 260 -15.70 3.71 -12.79
CA ARG A 260 -16.83 3.25 -11.96
C ARG A 260 -18.13 3.11 -12.76
N ALA A 261 -18.33 3.97 -13.76
CA ALA A 261 -19.51 3.90 -14.59
C ALA A 261 -19.51 2.66 -15.54
N VAL A 262 -18.34 2.04 -15.73
CA VAL A 262 -18.15 0.86 -16.59
C VAL A 262 -18.02 -0.44 -15.79
N LEU A 263 -17.62 -0.36 -14.52
CA LEU A 263 -17.59 -1.51 -13.58
C LEU A 263 -19.01 -1.92 -13.20
#